data_f9ac117b2c3947cb726d12ec9db3a9c8
#
_entry.id   f9ac117b2c3947cb726d12ec9db3a9c8
#
_cell.length_a   1.000
_cell.length_b   1.000
_cell.length_c   1.000
_cell.angle_alpha   90.00
_cell.angle_beta   90.00
_cell.angle_gamma   90.00
#
_symmetry.space_group_name_H-M   'P 1'
#
loop_
_entity.id
_entity.type
_entity.pdbx_description
1 polymer ?
#
loop_
_entity_poly.entity_id
_entity_poly.type
_entity_poly.pdbx_seq_one_letter_code
_entity_poly.pdbx_strand_id
1 'polypeptide(L)'
;TLQAFVAKYLNFHRHKATGLIYWETDEAIGVDNDPSTFYRPHGSSGSIFLNCLMYKELQAMAYLADCLNLTDISIFFEKEAETLKTNIRKHCWDERDRFYYSVDLNLLLVEKPDIEGLYPGDLYLHVGQPRTYDCLIQRFSVWSGFMAMWAQVATPEQARQMVQIHFCDTTSFNAPAGIRTLSPLEKMYNVRASGNPSSWAGPIWINVNYLVFRGLLQYGYEKEAREVAEKTILLLGRDFE
;
A
#
# COMPACT_ATOMS: atom_id res chain seq x y z
N THR A 1 7.12 15.87 18.39
CA THR A 1 6.31 14.83 19.04
C THR A 1 5.70 13.90 18.00
N LEU A 2 5.32 12.67 18.38
CA LEU A 2 4.60 11.70 17.52
C LEU A 2 3.32 12.31 16.96
N GLN A 3 2.54 12.99 17.81
CA GLN A 3 1.31 13.66 17.40
C GLN A 3 1.55 14.68 16.27
N ALA A 4 2.60 15.48 16.34
CA ALA A 4 2.92 16.47 15.30
C ALA A 4 3.30 15.78 13.97
N PHE A 5 4.02 14.64 14.05
CA PHE A 5 4.37 13.85 12.89
C PHE A 5 3.11 13.30 12.18
N VAL A 6 2.21 12.66 12.93
CA VAL A 6 0.95 12.13 12.37
C VAL A 6 0.07 13.25 11.84
N ALA A 7 -0.05 14.37 12.58
CA ALA A 7 -0.83 15.54 12.16
C ALA A 7 -0.34 16.13 10.83
N LYS A 8 0.98 16.09 10.56
CA LYS A 8 1.53 16.51 9.26
C LYS A 8 0.93 15.69 8.11
N TYR A 9 0.92 14.37 8.23
CA TYR A 9 0.33 13.51 7.19
C TYR A 9 -1.18 13.73 7.05
N LEU A 10 -1.91 13.80 8.14
CA LEU A 10 -3.36 14.00 8.11
C LEU A 10 -3.76 15.35 7.50
N ASN A 11 -2.98 16.40 7.72
CA ASN A 11 -3.32 17.75 7.28
C ASN A 11 -2.78 18.10 5.88
N PHE A 12 -1.61 17.57 5.50
CA PHE A 12 -0.90 18.02 4.30
C PHE A 12 -0.71 16.94 3.24
N HIS A 13 -0.83 15.65 3.61
CA HIS A 13 -0.61 14.53 2.70
C HIS A 13 -1.85 13.66 2.52
N ARG A 14 -3.03 14.21 2.77
CA ARG A 14 -4.32 13.53 2.58
C ARG A 14 -4.99 14.01 1.31
N HIS A 15 -5.29 13.08 0.39
CA HIS A 15 -6.05 13.36 -0.81
C HIS A 15 -7.52 13.60 -0.47
N LYS A 16 -8.05 14.78 -0.85
CA LYS A 16 -9.39 15.23 -0.42
C LYS A 16 -10.52 14.29 -0.85
N ALA A 17 -10.48 13.80 -2.09
CA ALA A 17 -11.58 13.01 -2.65
C ALA A 17 -11.60 11.57 -2.12
N THR A 18 -10.44 10.95 -1.90
CA THR A 18 -10.35 9.55 -1.44
C THR A 18 -10.11 9.42 0.05
N GLY A 19 -9.60 10.45 0.71
CA GLY A 19 -9.14 10.39 2.09
C GLY A 19 -7.89 9.54 2.32
N LEU A 20 -7.27 9.03 1.25
CA LEU A 20 -6.02 8.29 1.32
C LEU A 20 -4.83 9.22 1.55
N ILE A 21 -3.82 8.67 2.20
CA ILE A 21 -2.55 9.37 2.46
C ILE A 21 -1.59 9.09 1.29
N TYR A 22 -0.81 10.10 0.89
CA TYR A 22 0.19 9.96 -0.16
C TYR A 22 1.56 10.44 0.31
N TRP A 23 2.61 9.90 -0.30
CA TRP A 23 3.95 10.45 -0.21
C TRP A 23 4.15 11.55 -1.25
N GLU A 24 4.89 12.56 -0.87
CA GLU A 24 5.19 13.65 -1.79
C GLU A 24 6.24 13.26 -2.82
N THR A 25 7.23 12.46 -2.42
CA THR A 25 8.32 11.97 -3.30
C THR A 25 8.58 10.50 -3.08
N ASP A 26 9.19 9.85 -4.07
CA ASP A 26 9.64 8.45 -3.98
C ASP A 26 10.70 8.24 -2.90
N GLU A 27 11.54 9.22 -2.66
CA GLU A 27 12.64 9.16 -1.68
C GLU A 27 12.15 8.93 -0.25
N ALA A 28 10.89 9.28 0.03
CA ALA A 28 10.31 9.15 1.37
C ALA A 28 9.85 7.73 1.72
N ILE A 29 9.73 6.82 0.75
CA ILE A 29 9.04 5.53 0.96
C ILE A 29 9.94 4.41 1.50
N GLY A 30 11.26 4.49 1.32
CA GLY A 30 12.20 3.43 1.69
C GLY A 30 12.05 2.13 0.87
N VAL A 31 11.33 2.19 -0.26
CA VAL A 31 11.14 1.12 -1.25
C VAL A 31 11.50 1.70 -2.60
N ASP A 32 12.78 1.79 -2.89
CA ASP A 32 13.40 2.72 -3.83
C ASP A 32 12.86 2.66 -5.27
N ASN A 33 12.41 1.52 -5.74
CA ASN A 33 11.90 1.35 -7.10
C ASN A 33 10.57 0.61 -7.15
N ASP A 34 9.68 0.88 -6.18
CA ASP A 34 8.30 0.40 -6.25
C ASP A 34 7.60 1.02 -7.47
N PRO A 35 7.11 0.18 -8.41
CA PRO A 35 6.47 0.68 -9.63
C PRO A 35 5.25 1.58 -9.39
N SER A 36 4.61 1.46 -8.25
CA SER A 36 3.42 2.27 -7.92
C SER A 36 3.76 3.72 -7.52
N THR A 37 5.04 3.99 -7.22
CA THR A 37 5.52 5.31 -6.80
C THR A 37 6.68 5.80 -7.65
N PHE A 38 7.60 4.90 -8.02
CA PHE A 38 8.78 5.21 -8.80
C PHE A 38 8.42 5.70 -10.22
N TYR A 39 9.04 6.78 -10.66
CA TYR A 39 8.71 7.46 -11.92
C TYR A 39 7.28 8.03 -12.00
N ARG A 40 6.61 8.20 -10.86
CA ARG A 40 5.30 8.85 -10.81
C ARG A 40 5.45 10.33 -10.44
N PRO A 41 4.51 11.20 -10.85
CA PRO A 41 4.47 12.58 -10.37
C PRO A 41 4.38 12.65 -8.85
N HIS A 42 4.99 13.66 -8.26
CA HIS A 42 4.94 13.89 -6.81
C HIS A 42 3.48 13.95 -6.31
N GLY A 43 3.22 13.33 -5.19
CA GLY A 43 1.90 13.33 -4.56
C GLY A 43 0.80 12.58 -5.34
N SER A 44 1.16 11.85 -6.40
CA SER A 44 0.17 11.19 -7.28
C SER A 44 -0.22 9.78 -6.85
N SER A 45 0.50 9.15 -5.94
CA SER A 45 0.25 7.75 -5.55
C SER A 45 -0.33 7.64 -4.15
N GLY A 46 -1.56 7.13 -4.04
CA GLY A 46 -2.13 6.61 -2.81
C GLY A 46 -1.58 5.20 -2.55
N SER A 47 -0.35 5.12 -2.01
CA SER A 47 0.35 3.86 -1.78
C SER A 47 -0.37 3.00 -0.75
N ILE A 48 -0.67 1.73 -1.10
CA ILE A 48 -1.21 0.76 -0.14
C ILE A 48 -0.26 0.52 1.03
N PHE A 49 1.06 0.53 0.77
CA PHE A 49 2.09 0.39 1.80
C PHE A 49 1.98 1.50 2.84
N LEU A 50 2.00 2.77 2.41
CA LEU A 50 1.87 3.93 3.30
C LEU A 50 0.55 3.91 4.07
N ASN A 51 -0.56 3.67 3.39
CA ASN A 51 -1.87 3.72 4.02
C ASN A 51 -2.06 2.64 5.09
N CYS A 52 -1.51 1.43 4.88
CA CYS A 52 -1.49 0.39 5.90
C CYS A 52 -0.60 0.75 7.10
N LEU A 53 0.57 1.36 6.87
CA LEU A 53 1.43 1.87 7.96
C LEU A 53 0.72 2.97 8.74
N MET A 54 0.13 3.95 8.06
CA MET A 54 -0.59 5.05 8.71
C MET A 54 -1.80 4.55 9.51
N TYR A 55 -2.52 3.54 9.02
CA TYR A 55 -3.60 2.92 9.77
C TYR A 55 -3.10 2.32 11.09
N LYS A 56 -1.97 1.58 11.05
CA LYS A 56 -1.35 1.03 12.26
C LYS A 56 -0.82 2.11 13.20
N GLU A 57 -0.26 3.18 12.63
CA GLU A 57 0.22 4.33 13.42
C GLU A 57 -0.94 5.03 14.14
N LEU A 58 -2.08 5.25 13.47
CA LEU A 58 -3.27 5.83 14.09
C LEU A 58 -3.82 4.94 15.22
N GLN A 59 -3.82 3.62 15.05
CA GLN A 59 -4.19 2.68 16.11
C GLN A 59 -3.21 2.76 17.31
N ALA A 60 -1.92 2.84 17.04
CA ALA A 60 -0.91 2.99 18.09
C ALA A 60 -1.05 4.32 18.84
N MET A 61 -1.35 5.41 18.13
CA MET A 61 -1.62 6.72 18.73
C MET A 61 -2.86 6.70 19.63
N ALA A 62 -3.93 6.02 19.19
CA ALA A 62 -5.13 5.85 20.01
C ALA A 62 -4.82 5.09 21.30
N TYR A 63 -4.12 3.96 21.18
CA TYR A 63 -3.71 3.14 22.32
C TYR A 63 -2.81 3.90 23.32
N LEU A 64 -1.80 4.63 22.82
CA LEU A 64 -0.91 5.42 23.67
C LEU A 64 -1.66 6.57 24.37
N ALA A 65 -2.60 7.22 23.68
CA ALA A 65 -3.44 8.25 24.27
C ALA A 65 -4.31 7.69 25.40
N ASP A 66 -4.89 6.49 25.20
CA ASP A 66 -5.67 5.80 26.22
C ASP A 66 -4.81 5.45 27.45
N CYS A 67 -3.62 4.90 27.26
CA CYS A 67 -2.66 4.62 28.34
C CYS A 67 -2.28 5.87 29.15
N LEU A 68 -2.35 7.06 28.53
CA LEU A 68 -2.07 8.34 29.18
C LEU A 68 -3.32 9.03 29.72
N ASN A 69 -4.50 8.39 29.67
CA ASN A 69 -5.80 8.94 30.04
C ASN A 69 -6.20 10.21 29.25
N LEU A 70 -5.75 10.31 27.99
CA LEU A 70 -6.07 11.39 27.06
C LEU A 70 -7.25 10.97 26.18
N THR A 71 -8.43 10.82 26.77
CA THR A 71 -9.62 10.19 26.15
C THR A 71 -10.04 10.85 24.83
N ASP A 72 -10.10 12.19 24.76
CA ASP A 72 -10.50 12.89 23.54
C ASP A 72 -9.53 12.65 22.38
N ILE A 73 -8.24 12.54 22.70
CA ILE A 73 -7.19 12.25 21.73
C ILE A 73 -7.28 10.80 21.26
N SER A 74 -7.55 9.86 22.16
CA SER A 74 -7.77 8.44 21.83
C SER A 74 -8.95 8.31 20.84
N ILE A 75 -10.11 8.86 21.18
CA ILE A 75 -11.31 8.84 20.34
C ILE A 75 -11.05 9.46 18.96
N PHE A 76 -10.31 10.57 18.90
CA PHE A 76 -9.94 11.20 17.63
C PHE A 76 -9.14 10.24 16.73
N PHE A 77 -8.10 9.60 17.27
CA PHE A 77 -7.25 8.69 16.47
C PHE A 77 -7.96 7.40 16.10
N GLU A 78 -8.84 6.86 16.95
CA GLU A 78 -9.68 5.72 16.61
C GLU A 78 -10.58 6.02 15.40
N LYS A 79 -11.23 7.17 15.41
CA LYS A 79 -12.10 7.62 14.32
C LYS A 79 -11.31 7.81 13.01
N GLU A 80 -10.13 8.42 13.10
CA GLU A 80 -9.25 8.60 11.94
C GLU A 80 -8.78 7.24 11.38
N ALA A 81 -8.45 6.28 12.25
CA ALA A 81 -8.07 4.93 11.85
C ALA A 81 -9.20 4.21 11.11
N GLU A 82 -10.43 4.18 11.64
CA GLU A 82 -11.57 3.53 11.00
C GLU A 82 -11.98 4.21 9.68
N THR A 83 -11.84 5.54 9.62
CA THR A 83 -12.05 6.28 8.37
C THR A 83 -11.03 5.87 7.32
N LEU A 84 -9.74 5.82 7.67
CA LEU A 84 -8.69 5.41 6.75
C LEU A 84 -8.85 3.95 6.30
N LYS A 85 -9.16 3.03 7.19
CA LYS A 85 -9.46 1.63 6.88
C LYS A 85 -10.59 1.49 5.86
N THR A 86 -11.67 2.25 6.05
CA THR A 86 -12.80 2.28 5.13
C THR A 86 -12.37 2.77 3.75
N ASN A 87 -11.56 3.83 3.69
CA ASN A 87 -11.05 4.38 2.43
C ASN A 87 -10.09 3.41 1.72
N ILE A 88 -9.21 2.72 2.45
CA ILE A 88 -8.35 1.69 1.89
C ILE A 88 -9.19 0.58 1.25
N ARG A 89 -10.18 0.07 1.95
CA ARG A 89 -11.09 -0.97 1.43
C ARG A 89 -11.84 -0.52 0.19
N LYS A 90 -12.31 0.71 0.18
CA LYS A 90 -13.09 1.29 -0.92
C LYS A 90 -12.26 1.51 -2.17
N HIS A 91 -11.03 2.03 -2.03
CA HIS A 91 -10.27 2.55 -3.15
C HIS A 91 -9.12 1.65 -3.60
N CYS A 92 -8.53 0.85 -2.69
CA CYS A 92 -7.37 0.03 -2.98
C CYS A 92 -7.69 -1.44 -3.30
N TRP A 93 -8.88 -1.93 -2.96
CA TRP A 93 -9.31 -3.28 -3.28
C TRP A 93 -9.77 -3.39 -4.73
N ASP A 94 -9.19 -4.32 -5.48
CA ASP A 94 -9.63 -4.65 -6.85
C ASP A 94 -10.49 -5.91 -6.85
N GLU A 95 -11.78 -5.74 -7.15
CA GLU A 95 -12.73 -6.85 -7.27
C GLU A 95 -12.43 -7.79 -8.43
N ARG A 96 -11.74 -7.31 -9.47
CA ARG A 96 -11.36 -8.14 -10.61
C ARG A 96 -10.24 -9.11 -10.26
N ASP A 97 -9.15 -8.56 -9.68
CA ASP A 97 -7.93 -9.31 -9.41
C ASP A 97 -7.90 -9.91 -8.00
N ARG A 98 -8.87 -9.53 -7.13
CA ARG A 98 -8.95 -9.98 -5.72
C ARG A 98 -7.66 -9.68 -4.95
N PHE A 99 -7.16 -8.46 -5.12
CA PHE A 99 -5.93 -8.00 -4.49
C PHE A 99 -6.00 -6.52 -4.13
N TYR A 100 -5.18 -6.10 -3.18
CA TYR A 100 -5.03 -4.69 -2.82
C TYR A 100 -3.90 -4.05 -3.63
N TYR A 101 -4.18 -2.90 -4.22
CA TYR A 101 -3.24 -2.13 -5.03
C TYR A 101 -3.12 -0.69 -4.53
N SER A 102 -1.99 -0.07 -4.83
CA SER A 102 -1.86 1.38 -4.79
C SER A 102 -2.76 2.02 -5.85
N VAL A 103 -3.08 3.30 -5.69
CA VAL A 103 -3.96 4.01 -6.61
C VAL A 103 -3.32 5.28 -7.16
N ASP A 104 -3.65 5.61 -8.40
CA ASP A 104 -3.31 6.88 -9.03
C ASP A 104 -4.32 7.95 -8.60
N LEU A 105 -3.84 8.98 -7.95
CA LEU A 105 -4.62 10.11 -7.46
C LEU A 105 -4.61 11.29 -8.44
N ASN A 106 -3.77 11.23 -9.49
CA ASN A 106 -3.55 12.34 -10.41
C ASN A 106 -4.59 12.35 -11.53
N LEU A 107 -5.82 12.68 -11.18
CA LEU A 107 -6.92 12.81 -12.12
C LEU A 107 -7.21 14.28 -12.44
N LEU A 108 -7.49 14.55 -13.70
CA LEU A 108 -7.94 15.88 -14.11
C LEU A 108 -9.27 16.25 -13.44
N LEU A 109 -9.41 17.51 -13.10
CA LEU A 109 -10.66 18.03 -12.56
C LEU A 109 -11.76 17.96 -13.63
N VAL A 110 -12.95 17.51 -13.23
CA VAL A 110 -14.15 17.52 -14.10
C VAL A 110 -14.96 18.80 -13.94
N GLU A 111 -14.71 19.56 -12.88
CA GLU A 111 -15.29 20.88 -12.69
C GLU A 111 -14.56 21.92 -13.53
N LYS A 112 -15.29 22.88 -14.08
CA LYS A 112 -14.70 23.96 -14.86
C LYS A 112 -13.82 24.79 -13.91
N PRO A 113 -12.50 24.84 -14.09
CA PRO A 113 -11.67 25.72 -13.28
C PRO A 113 -12.01 27.18 -13.63
N ASP A 114 -12.20 27.99 -12.63
CA ASP A 114 -12.43 29.43 -12.77
C ASP A 114 -11.07 30.13 -13.00
N ILE A 115 -10.43 29.79 -14.13
CA ILE A 115 -9.11 30.32 -14.53
C ILE A 115 -9.28 31.12 -15.81
N GLU A 116 -9.22 32.44 -15.67
CA GLU A 116 -9.12 33.35 -16.82
C GLU A 116 -7.84 33.04 -17.61
N GLY A 117 -7.98 32.83 -18.92
CA GLY A 117 -6.85 32.73 -19.86
C GLY A 117 -6.44 31.30 -20.25
N LEU A 118 -7.14 30.26 -19.85
CA LEU A 118 -6.94 28.92 -20.39
C LEU A 118 -7.58 28.80 -21.78
N TYR A 119 -6.82 28.19 -22.70
CA TYR A 119 -7.30 27.92 -24.07
C TYR A 119 -8.56 27.04 -24.01
N PRO A 120 -9.67 27.45 -24.67
CA PRO A 120 -10.95 26.75 -24.55
C PRO A 120 -10.95 25.30 -25.05
N GLY A 121 -10.03 24.91 -25.92
CA GLY A 121 -10.06 23.63 -26.62
C GLY A 121 -9.76 22.42 -25.77
N ASP A 122 -8.74 22.48 -24.90
CA ASP A 122 -8.22 21.27 -24.23
C ASP A 122 -8.98 20.87 -22.96
N LEU A 123 -9.70 21.81 -22.33
CA LEU A 123 -10.43 21.56 -21.09
C LEU A 123 -11.89 21.12 -21.32
N TYR A 124 -12.48 21.44 -22.47
CA TYR A 124 -13.90 21.17 -22.72
C TYR A 124 -14.27 19.71 -22.88
N LEU A 125 -13.33 18.86 -23.31
CA LEU A 125 -13.58 17.43 -23.47
C LEU A 125 -13.80 16.70 -22.14
N HIS A 126 -13.30 17.25 -21.04
CA HIS A 126 -13.33 16.62 -19.72
C HIS A 126 -14.30 17.31 -18.75
N VAL A 127 -14.66 18.56 -19.03
CA VAL A 127 -15.53 19.37 -18.17
C VAL A 127 -16.97 18.88 -18.28
N GLY A 128 -17.59 18.65 -17.12
CA GLY A 128 -18.98 18.21 -17.03
C GLY A 128 -19.21 16.74 -17.37
N GLN A 129 -18.17 15.95 -17.65
CA GLN A 129 -18.30 14.51 -17.80
C GLN A 129 -18.58 13.85 -16.44
N PRO A 130 -19.65 13.06 -16.30
CA PRO A 130 -19.93 12.37 -15.04
C PRO A 130 -18.81 11.39 -14.71
N ARG A 131 -18.27 11.50 -13.51
CA ARG A 131 -17.24 10.59 -12.98
C ARG A 131 -17.68 10.03 -11.63
N THR A 132 -17.68 8.70 -11.52
CA THR A 132 -18.08 7.97 -10.31
C THR A 132 -16.89 7.45 -9.51
N TYR A 133 -15.66 7.83 -9.89
CA TYR A 133 -14.41 7.38 -9.28
C TYR A 133 -13.51 8.59 -8.97
N ASP A 134 -12.74 8.48 -7.90
CA ASP A 134 -11.86 9.52 -7.39
C ASP A 134 -10.37 9.19 -7.55
N CYS A 135 -10.06 7.98 -8.00
CA CYS A 135 -8.71 7.47 -8.26
C CYS A 135 -8.77 6.28 -9.23
N LEU A 136 -7.61 5.87 -9.75
CA LEU A 136 -7.49 4.68 -10.59
C LEU A 136 -6.60 3.64 -9.93
N ILE A 137 -7.01 2.38 -9.93
CA ILE A 137 -6.21 1.27 -9.40
C ILE A 137 -4.98 1.05 -10.28
N GLN A 138 -3.79 1.06 -9.65
CA GLN A 138 -2.51 0.74 -10.28
C GLN A 138 -2.23 -0.75 -10.13
N ARG A 139 -2.59 -1.54 -11.14
CA ARG A 139 -2.44 -3.01 -11.12
C ARG A 139 -1.00 -3.44 -11.34
N PHE A 140 -0.13 -3.04 -10.44
CA PHE A 140 1.22 -3.58 -10.34
C PHE A 140 1.24 -4.62 -9.23
N SER A 141 1.59 -5.85 -9.56
CA SER A 141 1.64 -6.98 -8.61
C SER A 141 2.85 -6.85 -7.70
N VAL A 142 2.76 -5.91 -6.76
CA VAL A 142 3.77 -5.59 -5.74
C VAL A 142 3.38 -6.23 -4.41
N TRP A 143 4.36 -6.74 -3.67
CA TRP A 143 4.19 -7.37 -2.36
C TRP A 143 3.36 -6.55 -1.37
N SER A 144 3.39 -5.23 -1.51
CA SER A 144 2.73 -4.29 -0.59
C SER A 144 1.21 -4.47 -0.52
N GLY A 145 0.60 -5.14 -1.48
CA GLY A 145 -0.81 -5.55 -1.40
C GLY A 145 -1.10 -6.44 -0.19
N PHE A 146 -0.15 -7.30 0.22
CA PHE A 146 -0.28 -8.13 1.43
C PHE A 146 -0.24 -7.33 2.73
N MET A 147 0.18 -6.06 2.70
CA MET A 147 0.14 -5.18 3.86
C MET A 147 -1.29 -5.00 4.41
N ALA A 148 -2.32 -5.13 3.56
CA ALA A 148 -3.70 -5.09 4.00
C ALA A 148 -4.06 -6.24 4.97
N MET A 149 -3.39 -7.40 4.84
CA MET A 149 -3.51 -8.49 5.81
C MET A 149 -2.71 -8.17 7.09
N TRP A 150 -1.46 -7.75 6.95
CA TRP A 150 -0.64 -7.37 8.11
C TRP A 150 -1.28 -6.28 8.96
N ALA A 151 -1.86 -5.29 8.33
CA ALA A 151 -2.54 -4.19 9.00
C ALA A 151 -3.95 -4.55 9.52
N GLN A 152 -4.47 -5.74 9.20
CA GLN A 152 -5.85 -6.16 9.50
C GLN A 152 -6.91 -5.25 8.86
N VAL A 153 -6.58 -4.68 7.71
CA VAL A 153 -7.50 -3.91 6.88
C VAL A 153 -8.39 -4.83 6.06
N ALA A 154 -7.83 -5.89 5.48
CA ALA A 154 -8.59 -6.84 4.67
C ALA A 154 -9.76 -7.47 5.48
N THR A 155 -10.87 -7.76 4.82
CA THR A 155 -11.89 -8.62 5.42
C THR A 155 -11.42 -10.08 5.42
N PRO A 156 -11.99 -10.97 6.24
CA PRO A 156 -11.65 -12.40 6.20
C PRO A 156 -11.81 -13.01 4.80
N GLU A 157 -12.84 -12.60 4.06
CA GLU A 157 -13.08 -13.06 2.68
C GLU A 157 -12.02 -12.53 1.70
N GLN A 158 -11.65 -11.26 1.81
CA GLN A 158 -10.57 -10.68 0.99
C GLN A 158 -9.23 -11.37 1.27
N ALA A 159 -8.91 -11.60 2.55
CA ALA A 159 -7.69 -12.32 2.92
C ALA A 159 -7.68 -13.75 2.34
N ARG A 160 -8.82 -14.45 2.40
CA ARG A 160 -8.97 -15.78 1.80
C ARG A 160 -8.67 -15.77 0.29
N GLN A 161 -9.24 -14.80 -0.44
CA GLN A 161 -9.02 -14.65 -1.88
C GLN A 161 -7.56 -14.31 -2.20
N MET A 162 -6.95 -13.40 -1.44
CA MET A 162 -5.55 -13.04 -1.61
C MET A 162 -4.62 -14.25 -1.42
N VAL A 163 -4.88 -15.07 -0.39
CA VAL A 163 -4.07 -16.27 -0.14
C VAL A 163 -4.26 -17.29 -1.26
N GLN A 164 -5.49 -17.60 -1.64
CA GLN A 164 -5.78 -18.61 -2.64
C GLN A 164 -5.28 -18.25 -4.03
N ILE A 165 -5.39 -16.99 -4.44
CA ILE A 165 -5.09 -16.54 -5.80
C ILE A 165 -3.63 -16.09 -5.92
N HIS A 166 -3.12 -15.32 -4.94
CA HIS A 166 -1.81 -14.66 -5.08
C HIS A 166 -0.71 -15.32 -4.27
N PHE A 167 -0.99 -15.76 -3.04
CA PHE A 167 0.03 -16.44 -2.24
C PHE A 167 0.29 -17.88 -2.74
N CYS A 168 -0.75 -18.64 -3.03
CA CYS A 168 -0.61 -20.02 -3.50
C CYS A 168 -0.06 -20.13 -4.93
N ASP A 169 -0.06 -19.03 -5.69
CA ASP A 169 0.55 -18.99 -7.02
C ASP A 169 2.07 -18.86 -6.95
N THR A 170 2.77 -19.97 -7.15
CA THR A 170 4.24 -20.03 -7.14
C THR A 170 4.88 -19.36 -8.36
N THR A 171 4.10 -19.06 -9.40
CA THR A 171 4.58 -18.32 -10.58
C THR A 171 4.65 -16.82 -10.34
N SER A 172 3.94 -16.32 -9.31
CA SER A 172 3.89 -14.93 -8.92
C SER A 172 4.80 -14.63 -7.71
N PHE A 173 4.22 -14.34 -6.54
CA PHE A 173 4.98 -13.88 -5.39
C PHE A 173 5.75 -14.97 -4.66
N ASN A 174 5.18 -16.17 -4.54
CA ASN A 174 5.69 -17.23 -3.68
C ASN A 174 6.83 -18.04 -4.36
N ALA A 175 8.06 -17.54 -4.24
CA ALA A 175 9.26 -18.19 -4.77
C ALA A 175 9.74 -19.35 -3.87
N PRO A 176 10.68 -20.20 -4.36
CA PRO A 176 11.32 -21.23 -3.54
C PRO A 176 12.05 -20.70 -2.30
N ALA A 177 12.52 -19.45 -2.33
CA ALA A 177 13.29 -18.84 -1.25
C ALA A 177 12.52 -17.78 -0.43
N GLY A 178 11.21 -17.61 -0.71
CA GLY A 178 10.36 -16.65 0.01
C GLY A 178 9.50 -15.79 -0.92
N ILE A 179 8.96 -14.71 -0.40
CA ILE A 179 8.07 -13.80 -1.13
C ILE A 179 8.88 -12.75 -1.89
N ARG A 180 8.63 -12.68 -3.20
CA ARG A 180 9.20 -11.66 -4.08
C ARG A 180 8.56 -10.30 -3.83
N THR A 181 9.35 -9.24 -3.98
CA THR A 181 8.84 -7.86 -3.86
C THR A 181 8.00 -7.44 -5.05
N LEU A 182 8.25 -7.99 -6.22
CA LEU A 182 7.46 -7.78 -7.44
C LEU A 182 7.24 -9.14 -8.12
N SER A 183 6.05 -9.34 -8.69
CA SER A 183 5.75 -10.55 -9.47
C SER A 183 6.62 -10.62 -10.73
N PRO A 184 7.16 -11.82 -11.10
CA PRO A 184 7.87 -12.01 -12.37
C PRO A 184 7.00 -11.79 -13.60
N LEU A 185 5.68 -11.73 -13.45
CA LEU A 185 4.75 -11.44 -14.54
C LEU A 185 4.73 -9.95 -14.92
N GLU A 186 5.30 -9.09 -14.08
CA GLU A 186 5.41 -7.66 -14.35
C GLU A 186 6.59 -7.34 -15.27
N LYS A 187 6.37 -6.43 -16.22
CA LYS A 187 7.41 -5.99 -17.17
C LYS A 187 8.64 -5.37 -16.51
N MET A 188 8.45 -4.79 -15.33
CA MET A 188 9.51 -4.15 -14.54
C MET A 188 10.27 -5.13 -13.64
N TYR A 189 9.92 -6.42 -13.64
CA TYR A 189 10.61 -7.42 -12.83
C TYR A 189 12.09 -7.49 -13.20
N ASN A 190 12.94 -7.27 -12.22
CA ASN A 190 14.39 -7.32 -12.37
C ASN A 190 15.06 -7.68 -11.05
N VAL A 191 15.66 -8.85 -10.98
CA VAL A 191 16.41 -9.32 -9.80
C VAL A 191 17.87 -8.87 -9.81
N ARG A 192 18.36 -8.27 -10.90
CA ARG A 192 19.73 -7.79 -10.99
C ARG A 192 19.79 -6.37 -10.44
N ALA A 193 20.64 -6.16 -9.44
CA ALA A 193 20.97 -4.82 -8.99
C ALA A 193 21.65 -4.05 -10.11
N SER A 194 21.05 -2.96 -10.56
CA SER A 194 21.63 -2.03 -11.53
C SER A 194 22.03 -0.75 -10.81
N GLY A 195 23.28 -0.66 -10.36
CA GLY A 195 23.81 0.55 -9.75
C GLY A 195 23.30 0.90 -8.34
N ASN A 196 22.06 0.63 -8.02
CA ASN A 196 21.50 0.72 -6.66
C ASN A 196 21.30 -0.69 -6.09
N PRO A 197 22.01 -1.07 -5.01
CA PRO A 197 21.83 -2.37 -4.36
C PRO A 197 20.45 -2.52 -3.70
N SER A 198 19.77 -1.41 -3.41
CA SER A 198 18.40 -1.42 -2.85
C SER A 198 17.37 -1.59 -3.96
N SER A 199 17.30 -2.80 -4.56
CA SER A 199 16.28 -3.13 -5.57
C SER A 199 15.07 -3.80 -4.96
N TRP A 200 13.88 -3.29 -5.28
CA TRP A 200 12.58 -3.83 -4.87
C TRP A 200 11.78 -4.38 -6.07
N ALA A 201 12.39 -4.45 -7.23
CA ALA A 201 11.77 -4.94 -8.46
C ALA A 201 11.86 -6.46 -8.63
N GLY A 202 11.70 -7.24 -7.55
CA GLY A 202 11.64 -8.69 -7.60
C GLY A 202 12.46 -9.48 -6.57
N PRO A 203 13.58 -8.95 -6.01
CA PRO A 203 14.34 -9.67 -4.99
C PRO A 203 13.52 -10.01 -3.75
N ILE A 204 14.02 -10.98 -2.99
CA ILE A 204 13.43 -11.38 -1.71
C ILE A 204 14.05 -10.54 -0.60
N TRP A 205 13.18 -9.86 0.15
CA TRP A 205 13.56 -9.06 1.31
C TRP A 205 13.04 -9.68 2.60
N ILE A 206 13.89 -9.78 3.61
CA ILE A 206 13.55 -10.45 4.87
C ILE A 206 12.42 -9.73 5.63
N ASN A 207 12.44 -8.40 5.63
CA ASN A 207 11.37 -7.59 6.24
C ASN A 207 10.01 -7.80 5.53
N VAL A 208 10.00 -7.94 4.20
CA VAL A 208 8.79 -8.27 3.43
C VAL A 208 8.24 -9.63 3.86
N ASN A 209 9.11 -10.65 3.91
CA ASN A 209 8.71 -11.99 4.33
C ASN A 209 8.18 -12.01 5.76
N TYR A 210 8.78 -11.23 6.67
CA TYR A 210 8.29 -11.07 8.04
C TYR A 210 6.89 -10.43 8.07
N LEU A 211 6.64 -9.38 7.29
CA LEU A 211 5.34 -8.72 7.27
C LEU A 211 4.25 -9.60 6.67
N VAL A 212 4.55 -10.33 5.58
CA VAL A 212 3.62 -11.30 4.98
C VAL A 212 3.34 -12.46 5.96
N PHE A 213 4.38 -13.03 6.58
CA PHE A 213 4.25 -14.04 7.64
C PHE A 213 3.30 -13.58 8.75
N ARG A 214 3.48 -12.37 9.26
CA ARG A 214 2.62 -11.82 10.31
C ARG A 214 1.18 -11.62 9.83
N GLY A 215 1.00 -11.17 8.59
CA GLY A 215 -0.32 -11.05 7.97
C GLY A 215 -1.04 -12.39 7.87
N LEU A 216 -0.37 -13.43 7.40
CA LEU A 216 -0.92 -14.78 7.31
C LEU A 216 -1.37 -15.32 8.68
N LEU A 217 -0.53 -15.19 9.72
CA LEU A 217 -0.87 -15.63 11.08
C LEU A 217 -2.10 -14.91 11.63
N GLN A 218 -2.27 -13.62 11.35
CA GLN A 218 -3.41 -12.85 11.85
C GLN A 218 -4.76 -13.32 11.29
N TYR A 219 -4.75 -14.01 10.15
CA TYR A 219 -5.94 -14.59 9.53
C TYR A 219 -6.02 -16.11 9.65
N GLY A 220 -5.17 -16.74 10.48
CA GLY A 220 -5.21 -18.17 10.77
C GLY A 220 -4.59 -19.07 9.68
N TYR A 221 -3.80 -18.51 8.76
CA TYR A 221 -3.08 -19.25 7.72
C TYR A 221 -1.72 -19.75 8.24
N GLU A 222 -1.75 -20.58 9.27
CA GLU A 222 -0.54 -21.05 9.97
C GLU A 222 0.38 -21.90 9.10
N LYS A 223 -0.19 -22.70 8.19
CA LYS A 223 0.56 -23.53 7.24
C LYS A 223 1.35 -22.66 6.28
N GLU A 224 0.70 -21.70 5.67
CA GLU A 224 1.28 -20.76 4.73
C GLU A 224 2.31 -19.84 5.40
N ALA A 225 2.03 -19.42 6.63
CA ALA A 225 2.97 -18.67 7.44
C ALA A 225 4.23 -19.47 7.75
N ARG A 226 4.08 -20.74 8.14
CA ARG A 226 5.22 -21.65 8.37
C ARG A 226 6.05 -21.81 7.11
N GLU A 227 5.41 -21.98 5.95
CA GLU A 227 6.10 -22.08 4.66
C GLU A 227 7.00 -20.87 4.39
N VAL A 228 6.50 -19.65 4.60
CA VAL A 228 7.29 -18.41 4.45
C VAL A 228 8.48 -18.39 5.41
N ALA A 229 8.24 -18.73 6.68
CA ALA A 229 9.28 -18.74 7.70
C ALA A 229 10.39 -19.74 7.37
N GLU A 230 10.03 -20.98 7.00
CA GLU A 230 11.00 -22.02 6.63
C GLU A 230 11.83 -21.61 5.42
N LYS A 231 11.20 -21.12 4.35
CA LYS A 231 11.90 -20.61 3.15
C LYS A 231 12.90 -19.50 3.50
N THR A 232 12.49 -18.57 4.34
CA THR A 232 13.33 -17.42 4.75
C THR A 232 14.52 -17.87 5.60
N ILE A 233 14.30 -18.78 6.56
CA ILE A 233 15.37 -19.33 7.41
C ILE A 233 16.36 -20.13 6.57
N LEU A 234 15.87 -20.95 5.64
CA LEU A 234 16.73 -21.76 4.74
C LEU A 234 17.54 -20.88 3.79
N LEU A 235 16.98 -19.77 3.31
CA LEU A 235 17.71 -18.79 2.51
C LEU A 235 18.88 -18.21 3.29
N LEU A 236 18.63 -17.72 4.52
CA LEU A 236 19.66 -17.16 5.38
C LEU A 236 20.72 -18.20 5.77
N GLY A 237 20.31 -19.44 6.09
CA GLY A 237 21.24 -20.51 6.44
C GLY A 237 22.25 -20.83 5.34
N ARG A 238 21.80 -20.81 4.07
CA ARG A 238 22.69 -21.07 2.91
C ARG A 238 23.72 -19.97 2.66
N ASP A 239 23.40 -18.73 3.05
CA ASP A 239 24.35 -17.61 2.91
C ASP A 239 25.43 -17.62 3.99
N PHE A 240 25.28 -18.42 5.04
CA PHE A 240 26.27 -18.57 6.11
C PHE A 240 27.23 -19.78 5.94
N GLU A 241 26.94 -20.68 5.01
CA GLU A 241 27.83 -21.83 4.67
C GLU A 241 28.80 -21.43 3.56
#